data_e83b2474d7aef1b9ab788803dbedbf73
#
_entry.id   e83b2474d7aef1b9ab788803dbedbf73
#
_cell.length_a   1.000
_cell.length_b   1.000
_cell.length_c   1.000
_cell.angle_alpha   90.00
_cell.angle_beta   90.00
_cell.angle_gamma   90.00
#
_symmetry.space_group_name_H-M   'P 1'
#
loop_
_entity.id
_entity.type
_entity.pdbx_description
1 polymer ?
#
loop_
_entity_poly.entity_id
_entity_poly.type
_entity_poly.pdbx_seq_one_letter_code
_entity_poly.pdbx_strand_id
1 'polypeptide(L)'
;MTPTQVERREETRRQILDAAAAAFAKDGYAATSLNDVIRHSELTKGAFYFHFPSKEALALAVIDDLRDSWSSMVTLAVDLEKPATEQARDMAGLVVEAYGGNSHFRALGRLAPELVATRPDLAAELQATLFMWIDFIEAIVARGQSDGAFRTDLGSRQIAETIFGAFNGVEELSELTSGGADLRERIDTLWRILEDGMATRQPTEGKAQR
;
A
#
# COMPACT_ATOMS: atom_id res chain seq x y z
N MET A 1 -24.44 15.40 20.59
CA MET A 1 -23.31 15.63 21.52
C MET A 1 -22.31 16.55 20.85
N THR A 2 -21.84 17.58 21.55
CA THR A 2 -20.81 18.50 20.99
C THR A 2 -19.44 17.81 21.09
N PRO A 3 -18.63 17.77 20.01
CA PRO A 3 -17.32 17.13 20.03
C PRO A 3 -16.42 17.74 21.10
N THR A 4 -15.64 16.89 21.76
CA THR A 4 -14.63 17.33 22.73
C THR A 4 -13.50 18.09 22.04
N GLN A 5 -12.66 18.77 22.79
CA GLN A 5 -11.50 19.48 22.24
C GLN A 5 -10.48 18.50 21.61
N VAL A 6 -10.37 17.29 22.15
CA VAL A 6 -9.52 16.22 21.61
C VAL A 6 -10.06 15.73 20.25
N GLU A 7 -11.36 15.43 20.18
CA GLU A 7 -12.00 15.00 18.93
C GLU A 7 -11.87 16.02 17.81
N ARG A 8 -12.04 17.31 18.12
CA ARG A 8 -11.85 18.41 17.13
C ARG A 8 -10.39 18.48 16.65
N ARG A 9 -9.43 18.26 17.54
CA ARG A 9 -8.01 18.27 17.19
C ARG A 9 -7.67 17.11 16.25
N GLU A 10 -8.15 15.91 16.53
CA GLU A 10 -7.93 14.73 15.69
C GLU A 10 -8.63 14.88 14.33
N GLU A 11 -9.84 15.42 14.31
CA GLU A 11 -10.56 15.71 13.07
C GLU A 11 -9.80 16.70 12.18
N THR A 12 -9.29 17.80 12.79
CA THR A 12 -8.47 18.78 12.07
C THR A 12 -7.17 18.16 11.55
N ARG A 13 -6.51 17.31 12.35
CA ARG A 13 -5.30 16.61 11.92
C ARG A 13 -5.58 15.70 10.73
N ARG A 14 -6.64 14.91 10.77
CA ARG A 14 -7.06 14.03 9.67
C ARG A 14 -7.37 14.83 8.40
N GLN A 15 -8.12 15.90 8.49
CA GLN A 15 -8.42 16.80 7.37
C GLN A 15 -7.15 17.33 6.69
N ILE A 16 -6.10 17.66 7.45
CA ILE A 16 -4.81 18.07 6.89
C ILE A 16 -4.12 16.90 6.19
N LEU A 17 -4.12 15.70 6.79
CA LEU A 17 -3.50 14.50 6.20
C LEU A 17 -4.17 14.12 4.89
N ASP A 18 -5.51 14.13 4.83
CA ASP A 18 -6.26 13.85 3.61
C ASP A 18 -5.93 14.84 2.49
N ALA A 19 -5.88 16.13 2.80
CA ALA A 19 -5.50 17.16 1.84
C ALA A 19 -4.05 17.01 1.37
N ALA A 20 -3.14 16.66 2.28
CA ALA A 20 -1.74 16.42 1.96
C ALA A 20 -1.55 15.18 1.10
N ALA A 21 -2.19 14.07 1.44
CA ALA A 21 -2.15 12.83 0.66
C ALA A 21 -2.68 13.06 -0.76
N ALA A 22 -3.80 13.78 -0.91
CA ALA A 22 -4.34 14.13 -2.22
C ALA A 22 -3.37 15.00 -3.05
N ALA A 23 -2.72 15.99 -2.42
CA ALA A 23 -1.74 16.84 -3.07
C ALA A 23 -0.48 16.06 -3.48
N PHE A 24 0.07 15.22 -2.58
CA PHE A 24 1.22 14.38 -2.86
C PHE A 24 0.93 13.32 -3.94
N ALA A 25 -0.25 12.71 -3.92
CA ALA A 25 -0.67 11.78 -4.95
C ALA A 25 -0.74 12.43 -6.34
N LYS A 26 -1.18 13.69 -6.39
CA LYS A 26 -1.33 14.43 -7.64
C LYS A 26 -0.01 14.99 -8.17
N ASP A 27 0.71 15.73 -7.32
CA ASP A 27 1.81 16.60 -7.73
C ASP A 27 3.19 16.09 -7.30
N GLY A 28 3.26 15.05 -6.46
CA GLY A 28 4.49 14.55 -5.85
C GLY A 28 4.98 15.41 -4.67
N TYR A 29 6.08 14.96 -4.03
CA TYR A 29 6.63 15.68 -2.88
C TYR A 29 7.22 17.04 -3.28
N ALA A 30 8.09 17.09 -4.28
CA ALA A 30 8.83 18.31 -4.60
C ALA A 30 7.91 19.46 -5.00
N ALA A 31 6.92 19.21 -5.87
CA ALA A 31 6.03 20.23 -6.41
C ALA A 31 4.94 20.69 -5.43
N THR A 32 4.57 19.88 -4.43
CA THR A 32 3.57 20.27 -3.44
C THR A 32 4.13 21.32 -2.47
N SER A 33 3.44 22.44 -2.29
CA SER A 33 3.76 23.42 -1.25
C SER A 33 2.81 23.32 -0.05
N LEU A 34 3.29 23.70 1.16
CA LEU A 34 2.42 23.78 2.34
C LEU A 34 1.24 24.74 2.16
N ASN A 35 1.43 25.83 1.39
CA ASN A 35 0.35 26.76 1.09
C ASN A 35 -0.75 26.12 0.23
N ASP A 36 -0.40 25.20 -0.66
CA ASP A 36 -1.38 24.46 -1.47
C ASP A 36 -2.19 23.51 -0.58
N VAL A 37 -1.54 22.80 0.32
CA VAL A 37 -2.22 21.93 1.30
C VAL A 37 -3.14 22.73 2.22
N ILE A 38 -2.67 23.88 2.74
CA ILE A 38 -3.49 24.77 3.57
C ILE A 38 -4.74 25.22 2.82
N ARG A 39 -4.60 25.61 1.56
CA ARG A 39 -5.73 26.05 0.73
C ARG A 39 -6.74 24.92 0.52
N HIS A 40 -6.27 23.69 0.27
CA HIS A 40 -7.16 22.53 0.04
C HIS A 40 -7.78 21.99 1.33
N SER A 41 -7.14 22.19 2.49
CA SER A 41 -7.69 21.78 3.78
C SER A 41 -8.74 22.74 4.33
N GLU A 42 -8.94 23.91 3.71
CA GLU A 42 -9.87 24.97 4.16
C GLU A 42 -9.59 25.48 5.58
N LEU A 43 -8.39 25.26 6.10
CA LEU A 43 -7.98 25.66 7.44
C LEU A 43 -7.20 26.97 7.43
N THR A 44 -7.16 27.61 8.61
CA THR A 44 -6.29 28.77 8.79
C THR A 44 -4.82 28.35 8.86
N LYS A 45 -3.90 29.22 8.42
CA LYS A 45 -2.45 28.97 8.56
C LYS A 45 -2.05 28.62 9.99
N GLY A 46 -2.62 29.32 10.99
CA GLY A 46 -2.31 29.05 12.39
C GLY A 46 -2.73 27.65 12.84
N ALA A 47 -3.92 27.20 12.46
CA ALA A 47 -4.40 25.86 12.76
C ALA A 47 -3.52 24.79 12.08
N PHE A 48 -3.11 25.01 10.84
CA PHE A 48 -2.24 24.12 10.11
C PHE A 48 -0.87 23.95 10.79
N TYR A 49 -0.15 25.07 11.02
CA TYR A 49 1.20 25.03 11.61
C TYR A 49 1.21 24.57 13.07
N PHE A 50 0.08 24.61 13.77
CA PHE A 50 -0.07 23.98 15.07
C PHE A 50 0.09 22.44 15.00
N HIS A 51 -0.38 21.82 13.90
CA HIS A 51 -0.30 20.38 13.70
C HIS A 51 0.98 19.95 12.97
N PHE A 52 1.40 20.68 11.94
CA PHE A 52 2.53 20.32 11.09
C PHE A 52 3.46 21.51 10.85
N PRO A 53 4.62 21.54 11.54
CA PRO A 53 5.55 22.67 11.46
C PRO A 53 6.32 22.74 10.14
N SER A 54 6.39 21.62 9.38
CA SER A 54 7.15 21.56 8.14
C SER A 54 6.52 20.57 7.16
N LYS A 55 6.94 20.64 5.89
CA LYS A 55 6.54 19.71 4.83
C LYS A 55 7.04 18.28 5.10
N GLU A 56 8.21 18.18 5.69
CA GLU A 56 8.81 16.91 6.10
C GLU A 56 7.96 16.24 7.17
N ALA A 57 7.61 16.98 8.24
CA ALA A 57 6.74 16.47 9.31
C ALA A 57 5.38 16.02 8.77
N LEU A 58 4.85 16.74 7.77
CA LEU A 58 3.61 16.37 7.11
C LEU A 58 3.76 15.09 6.28
N ALA A 59 4.84 14.97 5.49
CA ALA A 59 5.09 13.79 4.67
C ALA A 59 5.28 12.52 5.53
N LEU A 60 6.05 12.60 6.62
CA LEU A 60 6.20 11.51 7.59
C LEU A 60 4.86 11.12 8.19
N ALA A 61 4.04 12.09 8.57
CA ALA A 61 2.73 11.80 9.14
C ALA A 61 1.75 11.17 8.14
N VAL A 62 1.86 11.46 6.84
CA VAL A 62 1.10 10.77 5.78
C VAL A 62 1.57 9.33 5.63
N ILE A 63 2.89 9.06 5.73
CA ILE A 63 3.45 7.70 5.69
C ILE A 63 3.01 6.89 6.91
N ASP A 64 3.03 7.49 8.11
CA ASP A 64 2.57 6.85 9.35
C ASP A 64 1.08 6.51 9.30
N ASP A 65 0.24 7.44 8.84
CA ASP A 65 -1.19 7.23 8.70
C ASP A 65 -1.51 6.12 7.70
N LEU A 66 -0.74 6.04 6.62
CA LEU A 66 -0.82 4.96 5.65
C LEU A 66 -0.49 3.59 6.27
N ARG A 67 0.58 3.53 7.08
CA ARG A 67 0.97 2.30 7.79
C ARG A 67 -0.11 1.83 8.75
N ASP A 68 -0.68 2.76 9.53
CA ASP A 68 -1.72 2.45 10.51
C ASP A 68 -3.03 2.02 9.81
N SER A 69 -3.40 2.70 8.73
CA SER A 69 -4.55 2.34 7.90
C SER A 69 -4.41 0.95 7.30
N TRP A 70 -3.25 0.62 6.73
CA TRP A 70 -2.98 -0.71 6.19
C TRP A 70 -3.05 -1.80 7.26
N SER A 71 -2.39 -1.59 8.40
CA SER A 71 -2.41 -2.55 9.51
C SER A 71 -3.83 -2.83 10.00
N SER A 72 -4.67 -1.78 10.07
CA SER A 72 -6.08 -1.91 10.44
C SER A 72 -6.89 -2.68 9.40
N MET A 73 -6.70 -2.38 8.11
CA MET A 73 -7.39 -3.06 7.00
C MET A 73 -7.04 -4.54 6.95
N VAL A 74 -5.75 -4.88 7.07
CA VAL A 74 -5.28 -6.28 7.09
C VAL A 74 -5.87 -7.04 8.27
N THR A 75 -5.86 -6.45 9.47
CA THR A 75 -6.41 -7.08 10.67
C THR A 75 -7.90 -7.38 10.54
N LEU A 76 -8.65 -6.53 9.84
CA LEU A 76 -10.09 -6.68 9.67
C LEU A 76 -10.47 -7.68 8.57
N ALA A 77 -9.67 -7.78 7.52
CA ALA A 77 -10.07 -8.50 6.31
C ALA A 77 -9.33 -9.82 6.09
N VAL A 78 -8.13 -10.00 6.63
CA VAL A 78 -7.36 -11.24 6.48
C VAL A 78 -7.55 -12.12 7.72
N ASP A 79 -8.31 -13.18 7.56
CA ASP A 79 -8.49 -14.20 8.58
C ASP A 79 -7.29 -15.17 8.56
N LEU A 80 -6.45 -15.10 9.60
CA LEU A 80 -5.23 -15.91 9.71
C LEU A 80 -5.50 -17.41 9.96
N GLU A 81 -6.73 -17.79 10.30
CA GLU A 81 -7.13 -19.20 10.45
C GLU A 81 -7.48 -19.86 9.11
N LYS A 82 -7.74 -19.08 8.05
CA LYS A 82 -8.01 -19.60 6.72
C LYS A 82 -6.77 -20.23 6.07
N PRO A 83 -6.95 -21.09 5.05
CA PRO A 83 -5.85 -21.56 4.20
C PRO A 83 -5.07 -20.38 3.57
N ALA A 84 -3.75 -20.53 3.40
CA ALA A 84 -2.90 -19.48 2.85
C ALA A 84 -3.36 -18.98 1.46
N THR A 85 -3.97 -19.85 0.64
CA THR A 85 -4.54 -19.49 -0.67
C THR A 85 -5.74 -18.53 -0.54
N GLU A 86 -6.56 -18.68 0.49
CA GLU A 86 -7.67 -17.77 0.75
C GLU A 86 -7.18 -16.45 1.34
N GLN A 87 -6.22 -16.50 2.28
CA GLN A 87 -5.59 -15.29 2.83
C GLN A 87 -4.96 -14.42 1.72
N ALA A 88 -4.25 -15.06 0.79
CA ALA A 88 -3.64 -14.35 -0.33
C ALA A 88 -4.68 -13.72 -1.26
N ARG A 89 -5.83 -14.38 -1.46
CA ARG A 89 -6.96 -13.83 -2.24
C ARG A 89 -7.65 -12.67 -1.51
N ASP A 90 -7.90 -12.80 -0.20
CA ASP A 90 -8.47 -11.74 0.63
C ASP A 90 -7.57 -10.50 0.58
N MET A 91 -6.25 -10.68 0.64
CA MET A 91 -5.27 -9.60 0.52
C MET A 91 -5.31 -8.91 -0.86
N ALA A 92 -5.44 -9.67 -1.96
CA ALA A 92 -5.57 -9.06 -3.29
C ALA A 92 -6.83 -8.18 -3.39
N GLY A 93 -7.94 -8.60 -2.79
CA GLY A 93 -9.17 -7.79 -2.67
C GLY A 93 -8.95 -6.50 -1.90
N LEU A 94 -8.23 -6.56 -0.76
CA LEU A 94 -7.88 -5.38 0.04
C LEU A 94 -7.08 -4.34 -0.74
N VAL A 95 -6.12 -4.77 -1.56
CA VAL A 95 -5.32 -3.84 -2.39
C VAL A 95 -6.22 -3.06 -3.34
N VAL A 96 -7.19 -3.73 -3.99
CA VAL A 96 -8.16 -3.06 -4.88
C VAL A 96 -8.96 -2.00 -4.12
N GLU A 97 -9.45 -2.32 -2.92
CA GLU A 97 -10.23 -1.39 -2.11
C GLU A 97 -9.37 -0.21 -1.63
N ALA A 98 -8.15 -0.50 -1.17
CA ALA A 98 -7.21 0.51 -0.69
C ALA A 98 -6.88 1.55 -1.77
N TYR A 99 -6.48 1.10 -2.95
CA TYR A 99 -6.12 2.00 -4.06
C TYR A 99 -7.33 2.66 -4.72
N GLY A 100 -8.49 1.99 -4.74
CA GLY A 100 -9.72 2.53 -5.33
C GLY A 100 -10.37 3.65 -4.51
N GLY A 101 -10.19 3.64 -3.20
CA GLY A 101 -10.89 4.55 -2.28
C GLY A 101 -10.01 5.55 -1.52
N ASN A 102 -8.70 5.36 -1.46
CA ASN A 102 -7.83 6.12 -0.56
C ASN A 102 -6.65 6.77 -1.29
N SER A 103 -6.62 8.12 -1.30
CA SER A 103 -5.53 8.91 -1.86
C SER A 103 -4.18 8.69 -1.17
N HIS A 104 -4.16 8.22 0.08
CA HIS A 104 -2.93 7.96 0.84
C HIS A 104 -2.10 6.85 0.21
N PHE A 105 -2.73 5.77 -0.29
CA PHE A 105 -2.01 4.70 -1.01
C PHE A 105 -1.41 5.19 -2.33
N ARG A 106 -2.13 6.01 -3.09
CA ARG A 106 -1.59 6.62 -4.32
C ARG A 106 -0.48 7.62 -4.03
N ALA A 107 -0.56 8.34 -2.89
CA ALA A 107 0.49 9.25 -2.47
C ALA A 107 1.83 8.54 -2.29
N LEU A 108 1.83 7.31 -1.77
CA LEU A 108 3.05 6.54 -1.54
C LEU A 108 3.82 6.29 -2.84
N GLY A 109 3.14 5.88 -3.91
CA GLY A 109 3.77 5.64 -5.21
C GLY A 109 4.51 6.87 -5.76
N ARG A 110 3.99 8.07 -5.47
CA ARG A 110 4.62 9.34 -5.85
C ARG A 110 5.69 9.79 -4.86
N LEU A 111 5.46 9.62 -3.56
CA LEU A 111 6.40 10.03 -2.51
C LEU A 111 7.67 9.19 -2.50
N ALA A 112 7.54 7.86 -2.68
CA ALA A 112 8.63 6.93 -2.48
C ALA A 112 9.85 7.22 -3.37
N PRO A 113 9.73 7.32 -4.70
CA PRO A 113 10.88 7.58 -5.58
C PRO A 113 11.54 8.94 -5.32
N GLU A 114 10.73 9.98 -5.04
CA GLU A 114 11.25 11.32 -4.78
C GLU A 114 11.99 11.42 -3.44
N LEU A 115 11.44 10.83 -2.37
CA LEU A 115 12.04 10.84 -1.05
C LEU A 115 13.34 10.04 -1.03
N VAL A 116 13.37 8.87 -1.66
CA VAL A 116 14.60 8.08 -1.78
C VAL A 116 15.69 8.86 -2.52
N ALA A 117 15.33 9.59 -3.56
CA ALA A 117 16.29 10.33 -4.37
C ALA A 117 16.76 11.65 -3.71
N THR A 118 15.91 12.33 -2.93
CA THR A 118 16.15 13.70 -2.48
C THR A 118 16.26 13.87 -0.98
N ARG A 119 15.72 12.93 -0.20
CA ARG A 119 15.61 13.00 1.26
C ARG A 119 15.92 11.66 1.91
N PRO A 120 17.23 11.28 1.96
CA PRO A 120 17.66 10.01 2.55
C PRO A 120 17.23 9.84 4.02
N ASP A 121 17.07 10.95 4.75
CA ASP A 121 16.58 11.00 6.13
C ASP A 121 15.11 10.52 6.27
N LEU A 122 14.27 10.76 5.26
CA LEU A 122 12.89 10.28 5.20
C LEU A 122 12.77 8.91 4.52
N ALA A 123 13.75 8.54 3.70
CA ALA A 123 13.73 7.28 2.96
C ALA A 123 13.74 6.05 3.88
N ALA A 124 14.41 6.13 5.04
CA ALA A 124 14.47 5.03 6.00
C ALA A 124 13.09 4.67 6.58
N GLU A 125 12.27 5.66 6.94
CA GLU A 125 10.91 5.45 7.45
C GLU A 125 10.01 4.84 6.36
N LEU A 126 10.14 5.33 5.13
CA LEU A 126 9.43 4.79 4.00
C LEU A 126 9.81 3.33 3.72
N GLN A 127 11.11 3.01 3.72
CA GLN A 127 11.60 1.65 3.52
C GLN A 127 11.08 0.70 4.61
N ALA A 128 11.05 1.14 5.88
CA ALA A 128 10.49 0.36 6.97
C ALA A 128 9.00 0.02 6.72
N THR A 129 8.22 0.97 6.23
CA THR A 129 6.81 0.75 5.86
C THR A 129 6.67 -0.25 4.71
N LEU A 130 7.48 -0.13 3.66
CA LEU A 130 7.47 -1.07 2.52
C LEU A 130 7.86 -2.49 2.94
N PHE A 131 8.91 -2.62 3.78
CA PHE A 131 9.33 -3.92 4.28
C PHE A 131 8.27 -4.58 5.16
N MET A 132 7.57 -3.84 5.99
CA MET A 132 6.45 -4.38 6.78
C MET A 132 5.39 -5.03 5.87
N TRP A 133 5.06 -4.44 4.75
CA TRP A 133 4.10 -5.02 3.81
C TRP A 133 4.64 -6.26 3.11
N ILE A 134 5.91 -6.23 2.70
CA ILE A 134 6.57 -7.38 2.08
C ILE A 134 6.67 -8.54 3.10
N ASP A 135 7.01 -8.26 4.36
CA ASP A 135 7.08 -9.24 5.44
C ASP A 135 5.72 -9.91 5.69
N PHE A 136 4.63 -9.15 5.61
CA PHE A 136 3.28 -9.70 5.72
C PHE A 136 2.94 -10.65 4.55
N ILE A 137 3.26 -10.26 3.31
CA ILE A 137 3.08 -11.13 2.14
C ILE A 137 3.93 -12.39 2.29
N GLU A 138 5.19 -12.23 2.70
CA GLU A 138 6.11 -13.35 2.94
C GLU A 138 5.55 -14.35 3.94
N ALA A 139 4.97 -13.89 5.04
CA ALA A 139 4.37 -14.77 6.05
C ALA A 139 3.25 -15.65 5.47
N ILE A 140 2.38 -15.08 4.62
CA ILE A 140 1.33 -15.85 3.92
C ILE A 140 1.94 -16.87 2.95
N VAL A 141 2.93 -16.44 2.17
CA VAL A 141 3.61 -17.32 1.21
C VAL A 141 4.33 -18.46 1.92
N ALA A 142 5.10 -18.18 2.97
CA ALA A 142 5.83 -19.19 3.74
C ALA A 142 4.87 -20.21 4.37
N ARG A 143 3.72 -19.77 4.87
CA ARG A 143 2.68 -20.67 5.36
C ARG A 143 2.15 -21.56 4.24
N GLY A 144 1.80 -21.01 3.08
CA GLY A 144 1.33 -21.80 1.94
C GLY A 144 2.37 -22.80 1.42
N GLN A 145 3.66 -22.48 1.52
CA GLN A 145 4.76 -23.42 1.24
C GLN A 145 4.82 -24.55 2.27
N SER A 146 4.68 -24.20 3.55
CA SER A 146 4.64 -25.19 4.64
C SER A 146 3.46 -26.15 4.52
N ASP A 147 2.30 -25.65 4.11
CA ASP A 147 1.07 -26.42 3.93
C ASP A 147 1.03 -27.19 2.60
N GLY A 148 2.05 -27.02 1.74
CA GLY A 148 2.15 -27.66 0.44
C GLY A 148 1.23 -27.06 -0.65
N ALA A 149 0.58 -25.94 -0.37
CA ALA A 149 -0.28 -25.24 -1.32
C ALA A 149 0.53 -24.46 -2.36
N PHE A 150 1.67 -23.87 -1.95
CA PHE A 150 2.53 -23.08 -2.80
C PHE A 150 3.85 -23.78 -3.11
N ARG A 151 4.42 -23.46 -4.29
CA ARG A 151 5.71 -23.95 -4.76
C ARG A 151 6.84 -23.60 -3.79
N THR A 152 7.82 -24.50 -3.65
CA THR A 152 8.96 -24.35 -2.74
C THR A 152 10.30 -24.20 -3.45
N ASP A 153 10.31 -24.20 -4.77
CA ASP A 153 11.53 -24.02 -5.59
C ASP A 153 11.99 -22.54 -5.68
N LEU A 154 11.14 -21.61 -5.19
CA LEU A 154 11.46 -20.20 -4.98
C LEU A 154 11.30 -19.85 -3.50
N GLY A 155 12.18 -18.98 -2.99
CA GLY A 155 12.10 -18.51 -1.61
C GLY A 155 10.84 -17.65 -1.36
N SER A 156 10.25 -17.75 -0.16
CA SER A 156 9.07 -16.97 0.24
C SER A 156 9.28 -15.46 0.07
N ARG A 157 10.46 -14.96 0.45
CA ARG A 157 10.84 -13.57 0.29
C ARG A 157 10.88 -13.12 -1.17
N GLN A 158 11.45 -13.93 -2.06
CA GLN A 158 11.52 -13.63 -3.49
C GLN A 158 10.13 -13.54 -4.11
N ILE A 159 9.24 -14.45 -3.72
CA ILE A 159 7.84 -14.44 -4.16
C ILE A 159 7.14 -13.17 -3.63
N ALA A 160 7.31 -12.84 -2.34
CA ALA A 160 6.69 -11.68 -1.73
C ALA A 160 7.12 -10.35 -2.38
N GLU A 161 8.42 -10.17 -2.62
CA GLU A 161 8.96 -8.99 -3.32
C GLU A 161 8.46 -8.89 -4.76
N THR A 162 8.33 -10.03 -5.44
CA THR A 162 7.78 -10.08 -6.81
C THR A 162 6.31 -9.69 -6.82
N ILE A 163 5.50 -10.22 -5.89
CA ILE A 163 4.09 -9.87 -5.73
C ILE A 163 3.95 -8.36 -5.48
N PHE A 164 4.69 -7.84 -4.50
CA PHE A 164 4.65 -6.44 -4.15
C PHE A 164 5.03 -5.52 -5.32
N GLY A 165 6.11 -5.85 -6.02
CA GLY A 165 6.55 -5.11 -7.21
C GLY A 165 5.55 -5.16 -8.37
N ALA A 166 4.93 -6.33 -8.60
CA ALA A 166 3.93 -6.50 -9.65
C ALA A 166 2.66 -5.66 -9.37
N PHE A 167 2.18 -5.61 -8.12
CA PHE A 167 1.05 -4.77 -7.73
C PHE A 167 1.33 -3.29 -7.96
N ASN A 168 2.49 -2.78 -7.53
CA ASN A 168 2.87 -1.39 -7.76
C ASN A 168 2.97 -1.06 -9.26
N GLY A 169 3.55 -1.96 -10.06
CA GLY A 169 3.65 -1.76 -11.51
C GLY A 169 2.29 -1.75 -12.21
N VAL A 170 1.36 -2.60 -11.79
CA VAL A 170 -0.01 -2.62 -12.32
C VAL A 170 -0.78 -1.35 -11.94
N GLU A 171 -0.63 -0.89 -10.70
CA GLU A 171 -1.24 0.35 -10.22
C GLU A 171 -0.73 1.56 -11.01
N GLU A 172 0.59 1.72 -11.12
CA GLU A 172 1.21 2.80 -11.89
C GLU A 172 0.75 2.79 -13.35
N LEU A 173 0.72 1.60 -13.98
CA LEU A 173 0.27 1.46 -15.36
C LEU A 173 -1.21 1.85 -15.52
N SER A 174 -2.07 1.45 -14.58
CA SER A 174 -3.49 1.80 -14.58
C SER A 174 -3.67 3.31 -14.45
N GLU A 175 -2.96 3.95 -13.51
CA GLU A 175 -3.02 5.41 -13.34
C GLU A 175 -2.59 6.15 -14.62
N LEU A 176 -1.46 5.74 -15.23
CA LEU A 176 -0.91 6.36 -16.42
C LEU A 176 -1.80 6.21 -17.68
N THR A 177 -2.50 5.09 -17.81
CA THR A 177 -3.23 4.77 -19.05
C THR A 177 -4.74 5.03 -18.98
N SER A 178 -5.33 4.99 -17.78
CA SER A 178 -6.78 5.10 -17.60
C SER A 178 -7.20 5.99 -16.42
N GLY A 179 -6.25 6.63 -15.73
CA GLY A 179 -6.54 7.36 -14.49
C GLY A 179 -7.07 6.46 -13.37
N GLY A 180 -6.62 5.20 -13.34
CA GLY A 180 -7.02 4.22 -12.34
C GLY A 180 -8.35 3.50 -12.64
N ALA A 181 -9.04 3.81 -13.74
CA ALA A 181 -10.37 3.29 -14.03
C ALA A 181 -10.42 1.76 -14.23
N ASP A 182 -9.34 1.14 -14.72
CA ASP A 182 -9.22 -0.28 -14.99
C ASP A 182 -8.41 -1.06 -13.93
N LEU A 183 -8.08 -0.43 -12.81
CA LEU A 183 -7.22 -1.02 -11.78
C LEU A 183 -7.75 -2.36 -11.27
N ARG A 184 -9.04 -2.46 -10.97
CA ARG A 184 -9.67 -3.71 -10.52
C ARG A 184 -9.47 -4.85 -11.51
N GLU A 185 -9.75 -4.62 -12.79
CA GLU A 185 -9.60 -5.64 -13.84
C GLU A 185 -8.14 -6.10 -13.98
N ARG A 186 -7.20 -5.18 -13.89
CA ARG A 186 -5.77 -5.47 -13.96
C ARG A 186 -5.30 -6.27 -12.75
N ILE A 187 -5.75 -5.92 -11.55
CA ILE A 187 -5.41 -6.66 -10.32
C ILE A 187 -6.03 -8.06 -10.37
N ASP A 188 -7.27 -8.21 -10.81
CA ASP A 188 -7.90 -9.53 -10.97
C ASP A 188 -7.12 -10.40 -11.98
N THR A 189 -6.60 -9.80 -13.05
CA THR A 189 -5.76 -10.49 -14.04
C THR A 189 -4.42 -10.89 -13.44
N LEU A 190 -3.74 -9.97 -12.76
CA LEU A 190 -2.48 -10.23 -12.07
C LEU A 190 -2.65 -11.37 -11.04
N TRP A 191 -3.74 -11.32 -10.26
CA TRP A 191 -4.01 -12.33 -9.25
C TRP A 191 -4.12 -13.73 -9.85
N ARG A 192 -4.85 -13.91 -10.95
CA ARG A 192 -4.95 -15.21 -11.65
C ARG A 192 -3.59 -15.73 -12.09
N ILE A 193 -2.75 -14.86 -12.63
CA ILE A 193 -1.38 -15.21 -13.05
C ILE A 193 -0.54 -15.64 -11.84
N LEU A 194 -0.62 -14.90 -10.74
CA LEU A 194 0.11 -15.20 -9.52
C LEU A 194 -0.38 -16.48 -8.85
N GLU A 195 -1.69 -16.72 -8.78
CA GLU A 195 -2.28 -17.93 -8.21
C GLU A 195 -1.80 -19.17 -8.97
N ASP A 196 -1.87 -19.16 -10.30
CA ASP A 196 -1.36 -20.24 -11.16
C ASP A 196 0.16 -20.41 -11.03
N GLY A 197 0.90 -19.30 -10.94
CA GLY A 197 2.35 -19.29 -10.82
C GLY A 197 2.87 -19.77 -9.45
N MET A 198 2.11 -19.56 -8.40
CA MET A 198 2.45 -19.99 -7.03
C MET A 198 2.01 -21.40 -6.71
N ALA A 199 1.02 -21.96 -7.42
CA ALA A 199 0.52 -23.30 -7.14
C ALA A 199 1.62 -24.35 -7.22
N THR A 200 1.56 -25.33 -6.30
CA THR A 200 2.46 -26.50 -6.35
C THR A 200 2.22 -27.26 -7.64
N ARG A 201 3.24 -27.36 -8.49
CA ARG A 201 3.17 -28.19 -9.70
C ARG A 201 3.26 -29.66 -9.28
N GLN A 202 2.18 -30.42 -9.51
CA GLN A 202 2.29 -31.87 -9.43
C GLN A 202 3.35 -32.35 -10.45
N PRO A 203 4.24 -33.30 -10.09
CA PRO A 203 5.13 -33.87 -11.04
C PRO A 203 4.29 -34.45 -12.20
N THR A 204 4.52 -33.98 -13.40
CA THR A 204 3.97 -34.63 -14.60
C THR A 204 4.45 -36.06 -14.57
N GLU A 205 3.56 -37.03 -14.30
CA GLU A 205 3.85 -38.45 -14.50
C GLU A 205 4.36 -38.60 -15.93
N GLY A 206 5.67 -38.80 -16.05
CA GLY A 206 6.30 -39.05 -17.34
C GLY A 206 5.58 -40.21 -18.00
N LYS A 207 4.88 -39.95 -19.11
CA LYS A 207 4.49 -41.02 -20.02
C LYS A 207 5.76 -41.75 -20.39
N ALA A 208 6.02 -42.87 -19.71
CA ALA A 208 6.98 -43.83 -20.14
C ALA A 208 6.52 -44.27 -21.53
N GLN A 209 7.18 -43.76 -22.56
CA GLN A 209 7.06 -44.29 -23.91
C GLN A 209 7.62 -45.68 -23.88
N ARG A 210 6.75 -46.66 -24.07
CA ARG A 210 7.13 -47.99 -24.53
C ARG A 210 7.28 -47.99 -26.05
#